data_845b272d5081d7d72331b13eadc051f3
#
_entry.id   845b272d5081d7d72331b13eadc051f3
#
_cell.length_a   1.000
_cell.length_b   1.000
_cell.length_c   1.000
_cell.angle_alpha   90.00
_cell.angle_beta   90.00
_cell.angle_gamma   90.00
#
_symmetry.space_group_name_H-M   'P 1'
#
loop_
_entity.id
_entity.type
_entity.pdbx_description
1 polymer ?
#
loop_
_entity_poly.entity_id
_entity_poly.type
_entity_poly.pdbx_seq_one_letter_code
_entity_poly.pdbx_strand_id
1 'polypeptide(L)'
;GLIRNLEPSEMLDEVLYSERESGSKISNIVLMGIGEPLDNFDNVMRFLALVNHPDGENIGMRHISLSTCGLIERFDDLAARLQLTLSVSLHAPDDATRSKIMPANHGRGVAALIDACARYYEATGRRISFEYAMIDGVNDTPEHARLLAKHARRVCAHVNLIPLNHV
;
A
#
# COMPACT_ATOMS: atom_id res chain seq x y z
N GLY A 1 13.32 -10.53 11.39
CA GLY A 1 13.14 -9.10 11.64
C GLY A 1 13.86 -8.25 10.60
N LEU A 2 13.66 -6.93 10.60
CA LEU A 2 14.33 -6.00 9.69
C LEU A 2 15.85 -6.01 9.94
N ILE A 3 16.65 -6.17 8.88
CA ILE A 3 18.10 -6.05 8.93
C ILE A 3 18.52 -4.64 8.53
N ARG A 4 18.04 -4.17 7.36
CA ARG A 4 18.21 -2.82 6.85
C ARG A 4 17.17 -2.52 5.76
N ASN A 5 17.03 -1.28 5.40
CA ASN A 5 16.26 -0.86 4.24
C ASN A 5 17.03 -1.15 2.93
N LEU A 6 16.29 -1.41 1.85
CA LEU A 6 16.88 -1.53 0.51
C LEU A 6 17.29 -0.16 -0.02
N GLU A 7 18.42 -0.13 -0.72
CA GLU A 7 18.85 1.02 -1.49
C GLU A 7 18.07 1.13 -2.81
N PRO A 8 17.96 2.32 -3.41
CA PRO A 8 17.24 2.50 -4.67
C PRO A 8 17.77 1.62 -5.81
N SER A 9 19.09 1.40 -5.85
CA SER A 9 19.74 0.54 -6.85
C SER A 9 19.33 -0.92 -6.69
N GLU A 10 19.21 -1.41 -5.46
CA GLU A 10 18.80 -2.80 -5.20
C GLU A 10 17.36 -3.05 -5.68
N MET A 11 16.44 -2.10 -5.43
CA MET A 11 15.07 -2.18 -5.94
C MET A 11 15.01 -2.12 -7.47
N LEU A 12 15.88 -1.31 -8.10
CA LEU A 12 15.98 -1.24 -9.56
C LEU A 12 16.57 -2.52 -10.14
N ASP A 13 17.58 -3.09 -9.49
CA ASP A 13 18.20 -4.34 -9.91
C ASP A 13 17.19 -5.50 -9.90
N GLU A 14 16.23 -5.53 -8.97
CA GLU A 14 15.14 -6.52 -8.97
C GLU A 14 14.30 -6.43 -10.26
N VAL A 15 14.00 -5.21 -10.74
CA VAL A 15 13.26 -5.00 -11.99
C VAL A 15 14.09 -5.48 -13.18
N LEU A 16 15.33 -5.00 -13.31
CA LEU A 16 16.22 -5.31 -14.43
C LEU A 16 16.55 -6.81 -14.48
N TYR A 17 16.81 -7.42 -13.32
CA TYR A 17 17.08 -8.84 -13.24
C TYR A 17 15.85 -9.68 -13.64
N SER A 18 14.68 -9.29 -13.19
CA SER A 18 13.42 -9.97 -13.55
C SER A 18 13.13 -9.89 -15.04
N GLU A 19 13.39 -8.74 -15.69
CA GLU A 19 13.29 -8.59 -17.14
C GLU A 19 14.27 -9.51 -17.88
N ARG A 20 15.51 -9.51 -17.44
CA ARG A 20 16.56 -10.34 -18.02
C ARG A 20 16.24 -11.83 -17.94
N GLU A 21 15.80 -12.32 -16.77
CA GLU A 21 15.50 -13.73 -16.54
C GLU A 21 14.21 -14.18 -17.24
N SER A 22 13.21 -13.31 -17.31
CA SER A 22 11.94 -13.63 -17.97
C SER A 22 11.98 -13.44 -19.50
N GLY A 23 12.95 -12.65 -20.00
CA GLY A 23 12.99 -12.22 -21.40
C GLY A 23 11.83 -11.28 -21.79
N SER A 24 11.15 -10.70 -20.83
CA SER A 24 9.97 -9.86 -21.03
C SER A 24 10.09 -8.54 -20.28
N LYS A 25 9.59 -7.46 -20.87
CA LYS A 25 9.53 -6.16 -20.19
C LYS A 25 8.53 -6.17 -19.02
N ILE A 26 8.93 -5.59 -17.90
CA ILE A 26 8.04 -5.37 -16.75
C ILE A 26 7.08 -4.22 -17.07
N SER A 27 5.78 -4.49 -16.99
CA SER A 27 4.74 -3.51 -17.27
C SER A 27 4.15 -2.88 -16.02
N ASN A 28 4.21 -3.56 -14.89
CA ASN A 28 3.63 -3.12 -13.62
C ASN A 28 4.55 -3.47 -12.46
N ILE A 29 4.55 -2.59 -11.45
CA ILE A 29 5.31 -2.78 -10.22
C ILE A 29 4.37 -2.70 -9.03
N VAL A 30 4.53 -3.61 -8.08
CA VAL A 30 3.84 -3.58 -6.80
C VAL A 30 4.88 -3.58 -5.69
N LEU A 31 4.97 -2.48 -4.94
CA LEU A 31 5.79 -2.43 -3.73
C LEU A 31 4.99 -3.08 -2.60
N MET A 32 5.14 -4.38 -2.48
CA MET A 32 4.46 -5.23 -1.50
C MET A 32 5.42 -6.34 -1.07
N GLY A 33 5.28 -6.85 0.14
CA GLY A 33 6.09 -7.96 0.61
C GLY A 33 6.64 -7.72 2.01
N ILE A 34 7.90 -8.08 2.26
CA ILE A 34 8.53 -7.93 3.57
C ILE A 34 9.03 -6.50 3.72
N GLY A 35 8.64 -5.84 4.80
CA GLY A 35 8.97 -4.45 5.09
C GLY A 35 7.81 -3.49 4.81
N GLU A 36 8.07 -2.21 5.00
CA GLU A 36 7.10 -1.13 4.83
C GLU A 36 7.72 -0.06 3.92
N PRO A 37 7.19 0.15 2.71
CA PRO A 37 7.75 1.12 1.77
C PRO A 37 7.82 2.55 2.33
N LEU A 38 6.85 2.94 3.14
CA LEU A 38 6.81 4.28 3.73
C LEU A 38 7.80 4.46 4.90
N ASP A 39 8.33 3.38 5.47
CA ASP A 39 9.44 3.43 6.42
C ASP A 39 10.79 3.63 5.70
N ASN A 40 10.87 3.19 4.43
CA ASN A 40 12.00 3.42 3.54
C ASN A 40 11.74 4.55 2.52
N PHE A 41 11.03 5.58 2.95
CA PHE A 41 10.40 6.58 2.07
C PHE A 41 11.33 7.20 1.05
N ASP A 42 12.48 7.74 1.47
CA ASP A 42 13.37 8.48 0.57
C ASP A 42 14.00 7.58 -0.51
N ASN A 43 14.40 6.36 -0.14
CA ASN A 43 14.91 5.38 -1.09
C ASN A 43 13.84 4.91 -2.08
N VAL A 44 12.62 4.68 -1.59
CA VAL A 44 11.47 4.33 -2.45
C VAL A 44 11.16 5.46 -3.42
N MET A 45 11.13 6.73 -2.96
CA MET A 45 10.90 7.87 -3.85
C MET A 45 11.97 7.98 -4.94
N ARG A 46 13.23 7.73 -4.59
CA ARG A 46 14.34 7.75 -5.56
C ARG A 46 14.25 6.59 -6.55
N PHE A 47 13.93 5.39 -6.10
CA PHE A 47 13.65 4.24 -6.97
C PHE A 47 12.54 4.54 -7.96
N LEU A 48 11.41 5.08 -7.50
CA LEU A 48 10.27 5.42 -8.35
C LEU A 48 10.62 6.49 -9.39
N ALA A 49 11.45 7.45 -9.04
CA ALA A 49 11.96 8.44 -10.00
C ALA A 49 12.85 7.79 -11.07
N LEU A 50 13.70 6.84 -10.70
CA LEU A 50 14.58 6.12 -11.64
C LEU A 50 13.78 5.24 -12.62
N VAL A 51 12.85 4.43 -12.08
CA VAL A 51 12.08 3.48 -12.91
C VAL A 51 11.06 4.17 -13.81
N ASN A 52 10.63 5.37 -13.45
CA ASN A 52 9.73 6.21 -14.27
C ASN A 52 10.48 7.10 -15.28
N HIS A 53 11.80 7.20 -15.18
CA HIS A 53 12.57 8.10 -16.03
C HIS A 53 12.44 7.72 -17.52
N PRO A 54 12.24 8.70 -18.46
CA PRO A 54 12.07 8.42 -19.89
C PRO A 54 13.25 7.68 -20.52
N ASP A 55 14.47 7.95 -20.05
CA ASP A 55 15.70 7.29 -20.51
C ASP A 55 16.00 5.98 -19.76
N GLY A 56 15.13 5.58 -18.82
CA GLY A 56 15.20 4.33 -18.07
C GLY A 56 14.12 3.34 -18.50
N GLU A 57 13.51 2.64 -17.54
CA GLU A 57 12.45 1.67 -17.81
C GLU A 57 11.13 2.32 -18.25
N ASN A 58 10.96 3.61 -17.98
CA ASN A 58 9.80 4.41 -18.40
C ASN A 58 8.45 3.82 -17.94
N ILE A 59 8.41 3.21 -16.77
CA ILE A 59 7.18 2.65 -16.19
C ILE A 59 6.37 3.79 -15.57
N GLY A 60 5.23 4.09 -16.17
CA GLY A 60 4.37 5.19 -15.72
C GLY A 60 3.78 4.95 -14.32
N MET A 61 3.61 6.02 -13.53
CA MET A 61 3.12 5.94 -12.14
C MET A 61 1.77 5.22 -11.99
N ARG A 62 0.92 5.22 -13.00
CA ARG A 62 -0.36 4.49 -13.01
C ARG A 62 -0.20 2.96 -13.03
N HIS A 63 0.98 2.48 -13.39
CA HIS A 63 1.35 1.07 -13.41
C HIS A 63 2.11 0.64 -12.16
N ILE A 64 2.21 1.56 -11.19
CA ILE A 64 2.90 1.31 -9.93
C ILE A 64 1.90 1.39 -8.79
N SER A 65 1.88 0.36 -7.97
CA SER A 65 1.11 0.29 -6.73
C SER A 65 2.04 0.23 -5.54
N LEU A 66 1.75 1.03 -4.51
CA LEU A 66 2.47 1.00 -3.24
C LEU A 66 1.51 0.48 -2.17
N SER A 67 1.91 -0.59 -1.49
CA SER A 67 1.17 -1.12 -0.35
C SER A 67 1.78 -0.64 0.95
N THR A 68 0.92 -0.29 1.92
CA THR A 68 1.37 0.19 3.23
C THR A 68 0.49 -0.38 4.35
N CYS A 69 1.10 -0.63 5.50
CA CYS A 69 0.37 -0.94 6.73
C CYS A 69 -0.30 0.29 7.37
N GLY A 70 -0.10 1.48 6.81
CA GLY A 70 -0.75 2.72 7.24
C GLY A 70 0.15 3.67 8.04
N LEU A 71 1.38 3.90 7.60
CA LEU A 71 2.23 4.99 8.11
C LEU A 71 1.72 6.33 7.59
N ILE A 72 0.64 6.82 8.19
CA ILE A 72 -0.15 7.98 7.75
C ILE A 72 0.66 9.28 7.71
N GLU A 73 1.74 9.37 8.46
CA GLU A 73 2.64 10.52 8.52
C GLU A 73 3.31 10.82 7.18
N ARG A 74 3.34 9.84 6.27
CA ARG A 74 3.93 9.96 4.93
C ARG A 74 2.92 10.16 3.80
N PHE A 75 1.62 10.09 4.08
CA PHE A 75 0.59 10.14 3.02
C PHE A 75 0.53 11.50 2.32
N ASP A 76 0.65 12.58 3.06
CA ASP A 76 0.62 13.93 2.49
C ASP A 76 1.90 14.20 1.65
N ASP A 77 3.07 13.75 2.12
CA ASP A 77 4.33 13.81 1.36
C ASP A 77 4.27 12.96 0.08
N LEU A 78 3.68 11.77 0.16
CA LEU A 78 3.49 10.88 -0.99
C LEU A 78 2.56 11.52 -2.02
N ALA A 79 1.42 12.07 -1.59
CA ALA A 79 0.45 12.74 -2.45
C ALA A 79 1.04 13.94 -3.18
N ALA A 80 1.93 14.69 -2.53
CA ALA A 80 2.58 15.86 -3.11
C ALA A 80 3.62 15.50 -4.18
N ARG A 81 4.22 14.30 -4.10
CA ARG A 81 5.31 13.89 -5.00
C ARG A 81 4.85 13.01 -6.15
N LEU A 82 3.93 12.06 -5.91
CA LEU A 82 3.61 10.99 -6.85
C LEU A 82 2.13 10.63 -6.84
N GLN A 83 1.58 10.44 -8.02
CA GLN A 83 0.18 10.01 -8.22
C GLN A 83 0.11 8.51 -8.57
N LEU A 84 0.54 7.65 -7.66
CA LEU A 84 0.48 6.21 -7.82
C LEU A 84 -0.81 5.59 -7.22
N THR A 85 -1.00 4.30 -7.41
CA THR A 85 -2.07 3.55 -6.74
C THR A 85 -1.63 3.22 -5.31
N LEU A 86 -2.38 3.69 -4.32
CA LEU A 86 -2.11 3.39 -2.91
C LEU A 86 -3.00 2.24 -2.44
N SER A 87 -2.37 1.15 -2.00
CA SER A 87 -3.02 0.03 -1.34
C SER A 87 -2.77 0.11 0.17
N VAL A 88 -3.81 0.05 0.96
CA VAL A 88 -3.73 0.13 2.42
C VAL A 88 -4.16 -1.19 3.03
N SER A 89 -3.26 -1.82 3.74
CA SER A 89 -3.54 -3.03 4.54
C SER A 89 -4.43 -2.65 5.73
N LEU A 90 -5.75 -2.64 5.50
CA LEU A 90 -6.73 -2.29 6.52
C LEU A 90 -7.02 -3.46 7.45
N HIS A 91 -7.38 -4.62 6.89
CA HIS A 91 -7.65 -5.91 7.52
C HIS A 91 -8.71 -5.93 8.64
N ALA A 92 -9.05 -4.79 9.23
CA ALA A 92 -10.17 -4.65 10.14
C ALA A 92 -10.69 -3.20 10.14
N PRO A 93 -12.02 -3.00 10.24
CA PRO A 93 -12.62 -1.68 10.11
C PRO A 93 -12.74 -0.91 11.44
N ASP A 94 -12.32 -1.52 12.55
CA ASP A 94 -12.33 -0.95 13.89
C ASP A 94 -11.00 -1.16 14.63
N ASP A 95 -10.73 -0.33 15.61
CA ASP A 95 -9.47 -0.34 16.35
C ASP A 95 -9.28 -1.58 17.23
N ALA A 96 -10.37 -2.10 17.80
CA ALA A 96 -10.30 -3.24 18.71
C ALA A 96 -9.84 -4.50 17.96
N THR A 97 -10.37 -4.71 16.76
CA THR A 97 -9.99 -5.84 15.89
C THR A 97 -8.65 -5.58 15.22
N ARG A 98 -8.46 -4.39 14.65
CA ARG A 98 -7.24 -4.06 13.91
C ARG A 98 -5.99 -4.13 14.80
N SER A 99 -6.05 -3.64 16.03
CA SER A 99 -4.91 -3.67 16.94
C SER A 99 -4.48 -5.09 17.37
N LYS A 100 -5.38 -6.07 17.28
CA LYS A 100 -5.06 -7.47 17.57
C LYS A 100 -4.28 -8.13 16.43
N ILE A 101 -4.56 -7.76 15.17
CA ILE A 101 -4.00 -8.40 13.98
C ILE A 101 -2.91 -7.56 13.30
N MET A 102 -2.91 -6.25 13.55
CA MET A 102 -1.98 -5.29 12.94
C MET A 102 -1.33 -4.40 14.01
N PRO A 103 -0.12 -4.72 14.46
CA PRO A 103 0.60 -3.89 15.45
C PRO A 103 0.79 -2.43 15.01
N ALA A 104 0.87 -2.17 13.70
CA ALA A 104 0.96 -0.81 13.13
C ALA A 104 -0.23 0.11 13.48
N ASN A 105 -1.37 -0.45 13.97
CA ASN A 105 -2.51 0.35 14.42
C ASN A 105 -2.27 1.06 15.76
N HIS A 106 -1.33 0.58 16.56
CA HIS A 106 -1.06 1.18 17.87
C HIS A 106 -0.58 2.63 17.72
N GLY A 107 -1.27 3.54 18.41
CA GLY A 107 -0.97 4.97 18.39
C GLY A 107 -1.54 5.78 17.21
N ARG A 108 -2.13 5.13 16.19
CA ARG A 108 -2.70 5.81 15.01
C ARG A 108 -4.22 5.71 14.94
N GLY A 109 -4.75 4.50 14.98
CA GLY A 109 -6.18 4.21 14.91
C GLY A 109 -6.76 4.27 13.48
N VAL A 110 -7.88 3.54 13.32
CA VAL A 110 -8.58 3.43 12.03
C VAL A 110 -9.15 4.77 11.57
N ALA A 111 -9.67 5.58 12.48
CA ALA A 111 -10.25 6.88 12.12
C ALA A 111 -9.20 7.80 11.48
N ALA A 112 -8.01 7.92 12.07
CA ALA A 112 -6.92 8.72 11.53
C ALA A 112 -6.40 8.17 10.20
N LEU A 113 -6.36 6.83 10.05
CA LEU A 113 -6.00 6.19 8.78
C LEU A 113 -7.01 6.54 7.67
N ILE A 114 -8.30 6.46 7.94
CA ILE A 114 -9.35 6.81 6.96
C ILE A 114 -9.30 8.30 6.61
N ASP A 115 -9.01 9.18 7.59
CA ASP A 115 -8.84 10.62 7.34
C ASP A 115 -7.63 10.89 6.44
N ALA A 116 -6.50 10.21 6.67
CA ALA A 116 -5.33 10.32 5.80
C ALA A 116 -5.60 9.79 4.38
N CYS A 117 -6.34 8.69 4.26
CA CYS A 117 -6.82 8.18 2.97
C CYS A 117 -7.71 9.18 2.24
N ALA A 118 -8.60 9.87 2.95
CA ALA A 118 -9.47 10.89 2.35
C ALA A 118 -8.63 12.05 1.79
N ARG A 119 -7.68 12.58 2.57
CA ARG A 119 -6.77 13.63 2.08
C ARG A 119 -5.95 13.20 0.87
N TYR A 120 -5.43 11.96 0.88
CA TYR A 120 -4.69 11.42 -0.26
C TYR A 120 -5.56 11.37 -1.52
N TYR A 121 -6.80 10.87 -1.40
CA TYR A 121 -7.75 10.83 -2.52
C TYR A 121 -8.10 12.23 -3.03
N GLU A 122 -8.38 13.19 -2.14
CA GLU A 122 -8.67 14.58 -2.49
C GLU A 122 -7.51 15.25 -3.22
N ALA A 123 -6.28 15.00 -2.76
CA ALA A 123 -5.08 15.61 -3.35
C ALA A 123 -4.69 15.00 -4.71
N THR A 124 -4.91 13.70 -4.91
CA THR A 124 -4.40 12.96 -6.07
C THR A 124 -5.47 12.58 -7.09
N GLY A 125 -6.75 12.51 -6.69
CA GLY A 125 -7.83 11.91 -7.47
C GLY A 125 -7.67 10.39 -7.68
N ARG A 126 -6.68 9.76 -7.04
CA ARG A 126 -6.39 8.35 -7.21
C ARG A 126 -7.20 7.50 -6.23
N ARG A 127 -7.90 6.50 -6.77
CA ARG A 127 -8.63 5.54 -5.96
C ARG A 127 -7.66 4.74 -5.10
N ILE A 128 -7.99 4.61 -3.82
CA ILE A 128 -7.27 3.77 -2.87
C ILE A 128 -7.82 2.34 -2.92
N SER A 129 -6.97 1.34 -2.71
CA SER A 129 -7.39 -0.04 -2.46
C SER A 129 -7.25 -0.35 -0.96
N PHE A 130 -8.30 -0.89 -0.35
CA PHE A 130 -8.21 -1.51 0.97
C PHE A 130 -7.98 -3.00 0.81
N GLU A 131 -6.85 -3.47 1.28
CA GLU A 131 -6.55 -4.89 1.38
C GLU A 131 -7.16 -5.43 2.68
N TYR A 132 -7.95 -6.49 2.57
CA TYR A 132 -8.72 -7.04 3.68
C TYR A 132 -8.62 -8.57 3.71
N ALA A 133 -7.67 -9.09 4.49
CA ALA A 133 -7.57 -10.52 4.75
C ALA A 133 -8.73 -10.95 5.64
N MET A 134 -9.58 -11.84 5.14
CA MET A 134 -10.74 -12.36 5.87
C MET A 134 -10.31 -13.48 6.80
N ILE A 135 -10.51 -13.28 8.09
CA ILE A 135 -10.17 -14.21 9.17
C ILE A 135 -11.48 -14.66 9.83
N ASP A 136 -11.77 -15.95 9.70
CA ASP A 136 -12.99 -16.57 10.24
C ASP A 136 -13.16 -16.28 11.74
N GLY A 137 -14.34 -15.79 12.11
CA GLY A 137 -14.70 -15.44 13.49
C GLY A 137 -13.95 -14.23 14.08
N VAL A 138 -13.13 -13.52 13.31
CA VAL A 138 -12.36 -12.36 13.80
C VAL A 138 -12.81 -11.06 13.17
N ASN A 139 -12.82 -10.96 11.84
CA ASN A 139 -13.11 -9.73 11.10
C ASN A 139 -14.17 -9.88 9.99
N ASP A 140 -14.88 -10.99 9.95
CA ASP A 140 -15.81 -11.40 8.88
C ASP A 140 -17.30 -11.27 9.23
N THR A 141 -17.62 -10.63 10.36
CA THR A 141 -19.01 -10.45 10.79
C THR A 141 -19.76 -9.43 9.93
N PRO A 142 -21.12 -9.49 9.88
CA PRO A 142 -21.93 -8.47 9.21
C PRO A 142 -21.66 -7.04 9.70
N GLU A 143 -21.28 -6.86 10.98
CA GLU A 143 -20.94 -5.56 11.54
C GLU A 143 -19.62 -5.03 10.92
N HIS A 144 -18.59 -5.87 10.84
CA HIS A 144 -17.35 -5.52 10.17
C HIS A 144 -17.59 -5.15 8.71
N ALA A 145 -18.45 -5.89 8.00
CA ALA A 145 -18.80 -5.57 6.61
C ALA A 145 -19.48 -4.20 6.48
N ARG A 146 -20.39 -3.83 7.40
CA ARG A 146 -21.05 -2.51 7.39
C ARG A 146 -20.05 -1.37 7.65
N LEU A 147 -19.16 -1.55 8.62
CA LEU A 147 -18.12 -0.56 8.93
C LEU A 147 -17.13 -0.40 7.78
N LEU A 148 -16.67 -1.52 7.21
CA LEU A 148 -15.80 -1.52 6.04
C LEU A 148 -16.44 -0.79 4.86
N ALA A 149 -17.70 -1.06 4.57
CA ALA A 149 -18.44 -0.39 3.51
C ALA A 149 -18.59 1.12 3.76
N LYS A 150 -18.80 1.53 5.03
CA LYS A 150 -18.84 2.94 5.43
C LYS A 150 -17.49 3.63 5.15
N HIS A 151 -16.38 3.02 5.55
CA HIS A 151 -15.05 3.56 5.30
C HIS A 151 -14.72 3.63 3.80
N ALA A 152 -14.99 2.56 3.05
CA ALA A 152 -14.73 2.51 1.63
C ALA A 152 -15.51 3.59 0.85
N ARG A 153 -16.77 3.81 1.19
CA ARG A 153 -17.58 4.88 0.57
C ARG A 153 -17.02 6.27 0.84
N ARG A 154 -16.53 6.51 2.05
CA ARG A 154 -16.00 7.82 2.46
C ARG A 154 -14.80 8.26 1.62
N VAL A 155 -13.96 7.32 1.21
CA VAL A 155 -12.71 7.60 0.48
C VAL A 155 -12.74 7.06 -0.96
N CYS A 156 -13.91 6.67 -1.46
CA CYS A 156 -14.08 6.05 -2.78
C CYS A 156 -13.11 4.86 -3.01
N ALA A 157 -12.85 4.07 -1.96
CA ALA A 157 -11.90 2.97 -2.04
C ALA A 157 -12.47 1.75 -2.77
N HIS A 158 -11.60 1.05 -3.47
CA HIS A 158 -11.78 -0.36 -3.81
C HIS A 158 -11.51 -1.21 -2.56
N VAL A 159 -12.19 -2.35 -2.42
CA VAL A 159 -11.91 -3.33 -1.37
C VAL A 159 -11.50 -4.64 -2.02
N ASN A 160 -10.30 -5.09 -1.73
CA ASN A 160 -9.79 -6.39 -2.13
C ASN A 160 -9.93 -7.36 -0.95
N LEU A 161 -10.83 -8.33 -1.08
CA LEU A 161 -11.03 -9.37 -0.06
C LEU A 161 -10.08 -10.52 -0.34
N ILE A 162 -9.23 -10.84 0.62
CA ILE A 162 -8.19 -11.85 0.51
C ILE A 162 -8.59 -13.04 1.41
N PRO A 163 -8.99 -14.18 0.86
CA PRO A 163 -9.20 -15.38 1.68
C PRO A 163 -7.87 -15.86 2.25
N LEU A 164 -7.85 -16.21 3.53
CA LEU A 164 -6.67 -16.84 4.13
C LEU A 164 -6.52 -18.27 3.61
N ASN A 165 -5.29 -18.60 3.21
CA ASN A 165 -4.93 -19.97 2.93
C ASN A 165 -4.82 -20.76 4.23
N HIS A 166 -5.20 -22.04 4.19
CA HIS A 166 -4.86 -22.96 5.27
C HIS A 166 -3.33 -23.07 5.37
N VAL A 167 -2.83 -22.82 6.56
CA VAL A 167 -1.39 -22.93 6.88
C VAL A 167 -1.17 -24.30 7.52
#